data_93589b5223a6beb5178139494e2ebf09
#
_entry.id   93589b5223a6beb5178139494e2ebf09
#
_cell.length_a   1.000
_cell.length_b   1.000
_cell.length_c   1.000
_cell.angle_alpha   90.00
_cell.angle_beta   90.00
_cell.angle_gamma   90.00
#
_symmetry.space_group_name_H-M   'P 1'
#
loop_
_entity.id
_entity.type
_entity.pdbx_description
1 polymer ?
#
loop_
_entity_poly.entity_id
_entity_poly.type
_entity_poly.pdbx_seq_one_letter_code
_entity_poly.pdbx_strand_id
1 'polypeptide(L)'
;MKTKNKNKYVLLKGLKLIINLNYELFIAKRIIAGKEYKNSISSPIIKIAITAIALGIVIMLIAVTTSAGLQTKIRDKMAGFKGHVQIVNYDNNNSEVSAVPIDKNQDFYPKFKTITGIKNVQVFASKGGILRTENDFEGIVFKGVSKDFNWSFFKEYLVAGRIPDLTLPRTKEILLSKTVMSRLQLQLNDTILSTFPKNNTNKI
;
A
#
# COMPACT_ATOMS: atom_id res chain seq x y z
N MET A 1 -21.12 4.84 -54.35
CA MET A 1 -22.44 5.29 -53.85
C MET A 1 -23.02 4.42 -52.74
N LYS A 2 -22.15 3.78 -51.90
CA LYS A 2 -22.61 2.85 -50.79
C LYS A 2 -22.30 3.33 -49.35
N THR A 3 -21.62 4.44 -49.17
CA THR A 3 -21.21 4.92 -47.85
C THR A 3 -22.23 5.82 -47.16
N LYS A 4 -23.14 6.46 -47.89
CA LYS A 4 -24.11 7.41 -47.34
C LYS A 4 -25.26 6.76 -46.54
N ASN A 5 -25.50 5.44 -46.73
CA ASN A 5 -26.60 4.72 -46.08
C ASN A 5 -26.23 4.19 -44.67
N LYS A 6 -24.96 3.88 -44.43
CA LYS A 6 -24.51 3.32 -43.13
C LYS A 6 -24.60 4.35 -41.97
N ASN A 7 -24.26 5.61 -42.26
CA ASN A 7 -24.34 6.67 -41.25
C ASN A 7 -25.78 7.02 -40.84
N LYS A 8 -26.75 6.86 -41.77
CA LYS A 8 -28.16 7.13 -41.48
C LYS A 8 -28.75 6.09 -40.51
N TYR A 9 -28.32 4.82 -40.62
CA TYR A 9 -28.78 3.74 -39.70
C TYR A 9 -28.17 3.88 -38.31
N VAL A 10 -26.92 4.34 -38.20
CA VAL A 10 -26.24 4.57 -36.91
C VAL A 10 -26.88 5.75 -36.17
N LEU A 11 -27.17 6.85 -36.88
CA LEU A 11 -27.88 8.02 -36.33
C LEU A 11 -29.33 7.66 -35.90
N LEU A 12 -30.03 6.88 -36.68
CA LEU A 12 -31.41 6.43 -36.34
C LEU A 12 -31.41 5.50 -35.13
N LYS A 13 -30.37 4.64 -34.97
CA LYS A 13 -30.25 3.75 -33.82
C LYS A 13 -29.88 4.52 -32.55
N GLY A 14 -29.01 5.54 -32.64
CA GLY A 14 -28.71 6.45 -31.55
C GLY A 14 -29.91 7.29 -31.14
N LEU A 15 -30.66 7.84 -32.09
CA LEU A 15 -31.89 8.61 -31.84
C LEU A 15 -32.98 7.75 -31.17
N LYS A 16 -33.13 6.49 -31.60
CA LYS A 16 -34.10 5.53 -31.02
C LYS A 16 -33.75 5.16 -29.58
N LEU A 17 -32.43 5.10 -29.25
CA LEU A 17 -31.96 4.86 -27.90
C LEU A 17 -32.23 6.05 -26.96
N ILE A 18 -32.04 7.27 -27.46
CA ILE A 18 -32.32 8.52 -26.71
C ILE A 18 -33.82 8.68 -26.47
N ILE A 19 -34.66 8.35 -27.44
CA ILE A 19 -36.13 8.40 -27.32
C ILE A 19 -36.63 7.36 -26.30
N ASN A 20 -36.06 6.16 -26.26
CA ASN A 20 -36.40 5.15 -25.27
C ASN A 20 -36.05 5.57 -23.85
N LEU A 21 -34.85 6.20 -23.64
CA LEU A 21 -34.45 6.72 -22.33
C LEU A 21 -35.40 7.82 -21.83
N ASN A 22 -35.87 8.68 -22.72
CA ASN A 22 -36.85 9.74 -22.38
C ASN A 22 -38.23 9.17 -22.02
N TYR A 23 -38.63 8.08 -22.66
CA TYR A 23 -39.89 7.41 -22.38
C TYR A 23 -39.87 6.70 -21.02
N GLU A 24 -38.84 5.98 -20.73
CA GLU A 24 -38.63 5.31 -19.43
C GLU A 24 -38.56 6.32 -18.28
N LEU A 25 -37.80 7.40 -18.46
CA LEU A 25 -37.73 8.50 -17.52
C LEU A 25 -39.07 9.21 -17.32
N PHE A 26 -39.85 9.40 -18.41
CA PHE A 26 -41.18 10.00 -18.36
C PHE A 26 -42.15 9.10 -17.57
N ILE A 27 -42.17 7.80 -17.81
CA ILE A 27 -43.00 6.86 -17.07
C ILE A 27 -42.58 6.80 -15.61
N ALA A 28 -41.26 6.71 -15.31
CA ALA A 28 -40.76 6.67 -13.96
C ALA A 28 -41.18 7.96 -13.19
N LYS A 29 -41.02 9.12 -13.81
CA LYS A 29 -41.44 10.40 -13.21
C LYS A 29 -42.95 10.47 -12.96
N ARG A 30 -43.77 9.92 -13.87
CA ARG A 30 -45.22 9.88 -13.73
C ARG A 30 -45.66 8.96 -12.60
N ILE A 31 -45.02 7.81 -12.46
CA ILE A 31 -45.30 6.83 -11.38
C ILE A 31 -44.90 7.43 -10.02
N ILE A 32 -43.74 8.10 -9.94
CA ILE A 32 -43.22 8.64 -8.68
C ILE A 32 -43.94 9.93 -8.27
N ALA A 33 -44.31 10.81 -9.24
CA ALA A 33 -44.85 12.14 -9.02
C ALA A 33 -46.33 12.29 -9.28
N GLY A 34 -47.05 11.24 -9.71
CA GLY A 34 -48.45 11.28 -10.05
C GLY A 34 -49.35 11.65 -8.85
N LYS A 35 -50.10 12.74 -8.98
CA LYS A 35 -51.00 13.23 -7.91
C LYS A 35 -52.10 12.24 -7.54
N GLU A 36 -52.51 11.37 -8.45
CA GLU A 36 -53.56 10.39 -8.25
C GLU A 36 -53.18 9.25 -7.27
N TYR A 37 -51.84 9.05 -7.03
CA TYR A 37 -51.36 8.04 -6.09
C TYR A 37 -51.05 8.59 -4.67
N LYS A 38 -51.36 9.86 -4.40
CA LYS A 38 -51.10 10.45 -3.08
C LYS A 38 -51.85 9.75 -1.94
N ASN A 39 -53.00 9.17 -2.23
CA ASN A 39 -53.85 8.47 -1.26
C ASN A 39 -53.71 6.94 -1.35
N SER A 40 -52.84 6.42 -2.18
CA SER A 40 -52.58 4.98 -2.29
C SER A 40 -51.44 4.58 -1.35
N ILE A 41 -51.65 3.47 -0.63
CA ILE A 41 -50.65 2.83 0.26
C ILE A 41 -49.39 2.44 -0.52
N SER A 42 -49.47 2.25 -1.84
CA SER A 42 -48.37 1.85 -2.70
C SER A 42 -47.27 2.93 -2.88
N SER A 43 -47.64 4.23 -2.85
CA SER A 43 -46.69 5.32 -3.07
C SER A 43 -45.57 5.38 -2.00
N PRO A 44 -45.85 5.31 -0.70
CA PRO A 44 -44.79 5.28 0.31
C PRO A 44 -43.92 4.01 0.24
N ILE A 45 -44.49 2.85 -0.12
CA ILE A 45 -43.75 1.61 -0.27
C ILE A 45 -42.72 1.71 -1.41
N ILE A 46 -43.11 2.25 -2.55
CA ILE A 46 -42.18 2.46 -3.69
C ILE A 46 -41.03 3.40 -3.31
N LYS A 47 -41.31 4.47 -2.58
CA LYS A 47 -40.28 5.42 -2.14
C LYS A 47 -39.28 4.75 -1.17
N ILE A 48 -39.77 3.97 -0.22
CA ILE A 48 -38.92 3.21 0.71
C ILE A 48 -38.05 2.21 -0.08
N ALA A 49 -38.62 1.49 -1.04
CA ALA A 49 -37.87 0.54 -1.85
C ALA A 49 -36.75 1.24 -2.66
N ILE A 50 -37.04 2.37 -3.30
CA ILE A 50 -36.05 3.15 -4.07
C ILE A 50 -34.92 3.66 -3.14
N THR A 51 -35.28 4.21 -1.97
CA THR A 51 -34.28 4.69 -1.03
C THR A 51 -33.41 3.56 -0.46
N ALA A 52 -33.99 2.41 -0.18
CA ALA A 52 -33.25 1.23 0.28
C ALA A 52 -32.25 0.75 -0.76
N ILE A 53 -32.66 0.65 -2.03
CA ILE A 53 -31.78 0.25 -3.14
C ILE A 53 -30.67 1.31 -3.32
N ALA A 54 -31.01 2.60 -3.33
CA ALA A 54 -30.03 3.66 -3.47
C ALA A 54 -28.98 3.64 -2.34
N LEU A 55 -29.43 3.49 -1.09
CA LEU A 55 -28.53 3.34 0.05
C LEU A 55 -27.65 2.10 -0.06
N GLY A 56 -28.20 0.97 -0.49
CA GLY A 56 -27.45 -0.27 -0.72
C GLY A 56 -26.30 -0.06 -1.73
N ILE A 57 -26.57 0.60 -2.84
CA ILE A 57 -25.57 0.90 -3.87
C ILE A 57 -24.49 1.84 -3.31
N VAL A 58 -24.87 2.89 -2.58
CA VAL A 58 -23.91 3.83 -1.97
C VAL A 58 -22.99 3.11 -0.99
N ILE A 59 -23.55 2.29 -0.10
CA ILE A 59 -22.76 1.52 0.88
C ILE A 59 -21.82 0.56 0.17
N MET A 60 -22.27 -0.12 -0.89
CA MET A 60 -21.44 -1.03 -1.68
C MET A 60 -20.26 -0.28 -2.32
N LEU A 61 -20.50 0.88 -2.93
CA LEU A 61 -19.45 1.69 -3.54
C LEU A 61 -18.42 2.16 -2.51
N ILE A 62 -18.87 2.62 -1.35
CA ILE A 62 -17.99 3.04 -0.25
C ILE A 62 -17.14 1.86 0.22
N ALA A 63 -17.75 0.68 0.44
CA ALA A 63 -17.05 -0.50 0.90
C ALA A 63 -15.95 -0.95 -0.08
N VAL A 64 -16.27 -1.04 -1.37
CA VAL A 64 -15.31 -1.43 -2.42
C VAL A 64 -14.17 -0.41 -2.53
N THR A 65 -14.49 0.88 -2.55
CA THR A 65 -13.48 1.94 -2.68
C THR A 65 -12.55 2.00 -1.47
N THR A 66 -13.11 1.88 -0.27
CA THR A 66 -12.34 1.87 0.98
C THR A 66 -11.43 0.64 1.04
N SER A 67 -11.95 -0.54 0.70
CA SER A 67 -11.17 -1.78 0.67
C SER A 67 -10.00 -1.69 -0.32
N ALA A 68 -10.24 -1.26 -1.54
CA ALA A 68 -9.20 -1.09 -2.55
C ALA A 68 -8.15 -0.04 -2.14
N GLY A 69 -8.60 1.09 -1.60
CA GLY A 69 -7.70 2.14 -1.10
C GLY A 69 -6.83 1.68 0.06
N LEU A 70 -7.40 0.96 1.02
CA LEU A 70 -6.66 0.40 2.16
C LEU A 70 -5.63 -0.64 1.70
N GLN A 71 -6.02 -1.56 0.81
CA GLN A 71 -5.12 -2.58 0.26
C GLN A 71 -3.92 -1.95 -0.45
N THR A 72 -4.15 -0.91 -1.26
CA THR A 72 -3.07 -0.18 -1.94
C THR A 72 -2.15 0.49 -0.93
N LYS A 73 -2.68 1.19 0.07
CA LYS A 73 -1.89 1.87 1.10
C LYS A 73 -1.05 0.91 1.94
N ILE A 74 -1.59 -0.26 2.31
CA ILE A 74 -0.83 -1.29 3.03
C ILE A 74 0.30 -1.82 2.16
N ARG A 75 0.02 -2.15 0.89
CA ARG A 75 1.03 -2.62 -0.06
C ARG A 75 2.15 -1.61 -0.23
N ASP A 76 1.84 -0.35 -0.43
CA ASP A 76 2.83 0.72 -0.60
C ASP A 76 3.72 0.88 0.64
N LYS A 77 3.13 0.84 1.84
CA LYS A 77 3.90 0.91 3.10
C LYS A 77 4.81 -0.30 3.30
N MET A 78 4.32 -1.50 3.03
CA MET A 78 5.14 -2.71 3.15
C MET A 78 6.25 -2.73 2.09
N ALA A 79 5.93 -2.38 0.86
CA ALA A 79 6.92 -2.31 -0.21
C ALA A 79 7.96 -1.21 0.01
N GLY A 80 7.56 -0.08 0.58
CA GLY A 80 8.47 1.01 0.93
C GLY A 80 9.50 0.61 2.00
N PHE A 81 9.11 -0.21 2.97
CA PHE A 81 10.00 -0.70 4.03
C PHE A 81 10.81 -1.94 3.63
N LYS A 82 10.16 -2.97 3.09
CA LYS A 82 10.79 -4.26 2.76
C LYS A 82 11.29 -4.34 1.30
N GLY A 83 10.76 -3.52 0.40
CA GLY A 83 10.92 -3.66 -1.04
C GLY A 83 9.77 -4.48 -1.65
N HIS A 84 9.57 -4.37 -2.96
CA HIS A 84 8.54 -5.13 -3.68
C HIS A 84 8.93 -6.59 -3.86
N VAL A 85 10.22 -6.86 -4.02
CA VAL A 85 10.80 -8.20 -4.18
C VAL A 85 12.07 -8.26 -3.35
N GLN A 86 12.27 -9.35 -2.64
CA GLN A 86 13.50 -9.66 -1.91
C GLN A 86 14.13 -10.91 -2.49
N ILE A 87 15.43 -10.84 -2.73
CA ILE A 87 16.23 -11.97 -3.14
C ILE A 87 17.04 -12.41 -1.91
N VAL A 88 16.82 -13.62 -1.47
CA VAL A 88 17.47 -14.23 -0.30
C VAL A 88 18.09 -15.56 -0.68
N ASN A 89 18.97 -16.09 0.18
CA ASN A 89 19.50 -17.42 -0.02
C ASN A 89 18.38 -18.46 0.02
N TYR A 90 18.52 -19.54 -0.75
CA TYR A 90 17.54 -20.64 -0.86
C TYR A 90 17.53 -21.55 0.39
N ASP A 91 17.87 -21.12 1.52
CA ASP A 91 17.79 -21.92 2.73
C ASP A 91 16.40 -21.71 3.39
N ASN A 92 15.57 -22.75 3.35
CA ASN A 92 14.15 -22.72 3.70
C ASN A 92 13.86 -22.52 5.20
N ASN A 93 14.86 -22.54 6.05
CA ASN A 93 14.68 -22.47 7.50
C ASN A 93 14.95 -21.09 8.09
N ASN A 94 14.84 -20.07 7.28
CA ASN A 94 15.26 -18.72 7.63
C ASN A 94 14.18 -17.92 8.35
N SER A 95 14.42 -17.71 9.62
CA SER A 95 13.84 -16.56 10.28
C SER A 95 14.54 -15.27 9.77
N GLU A 96 13.83 -14.15 9.74
CA GLU A 96 14.44 -12.84 9.40
C GLU A 96 15.65 -12.49 10.31
N VAL A 97 15.87 -13.24 11.36
CA VAL A 97 16.91 -13.07 12.39
C VAL A 97 18.20 -13.81 12.06
N SER A 98 18.15 -14.89 11.27
CA SER A 98 19.27 -15.79 11.02
C SER A 98 19.47 -16.18 9.55
N ALA A 99 19.02 -15.32 8.63
CA ALA A 99 19.18 -15.57 7.21
C ALA A 99 20.66 -15.68 6.81
N VAL A 100 20.98 -16.75 6.08
CA VAL A 100 22.31 -16.92 5.49
C VAL A 100 22.49 -15.83 4.43
N PRO A 101 23.55 -14.99 4.49
CA PRO A 101 23.73 -13.93 3.53
C PRO A 101 24.05 -14.49 2.13
N ILE A 102 23.61 -13.77 1.11
CA ILE A 102 24.05 -13.97 -0.28
C ILE A 102 25.23 -13.06 -0.58
N ASP A 103 26.07 -13.47 -1.54
CA ASP A 103 27.13 -12.60 -2.03
C ASP A 103 26.52 -11.35 -2.68
N LYS A 104 27.15 -10.19 -2.40
CA LYS A 104 26.78 -8.91 -3.01
C LYS A 104 27.11 -8.86 -4.50
N ASN A 105 28.13 -9.58 -4.93
CA ASN A 105 28.62 -9.57 -6.30
C ASN A 105 27.74 -10.46 -7.19
N GLN A 106 26.64 -9.91 -7.68
CA GLN A 106 25.66 -10.60 -8.51
C GLN A 106 25.45 -9.83 -9.82
N ASP A 107 25.13 -10.52 -10.90
CA ASP A 107 24.96 -9.94 -12.24
C ASP A 107 23.81 -8.90 -12.28
N PHE A 108 22.85 -9.02 -11.38
CA PHE A 108 21.72 -8.10 -11.27
C PHE A 108 21.98 -6.89 -10.36
N TYR A 109 23.13 -6.80 -9.70
CA TYR A 109 23.50 -5.67 -8.86
C TYR A 109 24.66 -4.87 -9.50
N PRO A 110 24.63 -3.54 -9.49
CA PRO A 110 23.63 -2.62 -8.91
C PRO A 110 22.42 -2.37 -9.82
N LYS A 111 22.35 -2.95 -11.00
CA LYS A 111 21.31 -2.69 -12.00
C LYS A 111 20.85 -3.98 -12.66
N PHE A 112 19.56 -4.28 -12.56
CA PHE A 112 18.95 -5.42 -13.23
C PHE A 112 18.61 -5.04 -14.68
N LYS A 113 19.45 -5.45 -15.64
CA LYS A 113 19.34 -5.04 -17.05
C LYS A 113 18.36 -5.88 -17.86
N THR A 114 18.08 -7.09 -17.41
CA THR A 114 17.30 -8.09 -18.17
C THR A 114 15.79 -7.87 -18.09
N ILE A 115 15.30 -7.21 -17.05
CA ILE A 115 13.86 -7.00 -16.80
C ILE A 115 13.55 -5.51 -16.77
N THR A 116 12.53 -5.11 -17.51
CA THR A 116 12.00 -3.75 -17.49
C THR A 116 11.09 -3.56 -16.27
N GLY A 117 11.05 -2.34 -15.73
CA GLY A 117 10.18 -2.00 -14.58
C GLY A 117 10.87 -2.02 -13.22
N ILE A 118 12.12 -2.45 -13.12
CA ILE A 118 12.91 -2.38 -11.89
C ILE A 118 13.51 -0.98 -11.77
N LYS A 119 13.05 -0.25 -10.74
CA LYS A 119 13.47 1.14 -10.50
C LYS A 119 14.80 1.22 -9.74
N ASN A 120 14.99 0.36 -8.75
CA ASN A 120 16.16 0.37 -7.90
C ASN A 120 16.47 -1.02 -7.35
N VAL A 121 17.75 -1.36 -7.25
CA VAL A 121 18.27 -2.57 -6.60
C VAL A 121 19.19 -2.09 -5.48
N GLN A 122 18.93 -2.54 -4.24
CA GLN A 122 19.67 -2.12 -3.07
C GLN A 122 19.97 -3.29 -2.16
N VAL A 123 21.10 -3.23 -1.47
CA VAL A 123 21.55 -4.27 -0.55
C VAL A 123 21.18 -3.87 0.88
N PHE A 124 20.73 -4.84 1.65
CA PHE A 124 20.51 -4.68 3.08
C PHE A 124 20.95 -5.93 3.84
N ALA A 125 21.20 -5.75 5.14
CA ALA A 125 21.45 -6.86 6.05
C ALA A 125 20.47 -6.78 7.22
N SER A 126 19.83 -7.90 7.57
CA SER A 126 18.95 -7.98 8.74
C SER A 126 19.63 -8.76 9.84
N LYS A 127 19.56 -8.26 11.06
CA LYS A 127 20.08 -8.94 12.24
C LYS A 127 19.21 -8.68 13.45
N GLY A 128 18.77 -9.75 14.13
CA GLY A 128 18.08 -9.64 15.40
C GLY A 128 19.02 -9.15 16.49
N GLY A 129 18.52 -8.32 17.39
CA GLY A 129 19.27 -7.81 18.51
C GLY A 129 18.34 -7.19 19.56
N ILE A 130 18.95 -6.72 20.63
CA ILE A 130 18.25 -6.12 21.75
C ILE A 130 18.75 -4.68 21.90
N LEU A 131 17.81 -3.74 21.90
CA LEU A 131 18.08 -2.38 22.38
C LEU A 131 17.87 -2.35 23.89
N ARG A 132 18.79 -1.74 24.60
CA ARG A 132 18.75 -1.64 26.05
C ARG A 132 18.99 -0.19 26.48
N THR A 133 18.13 0.27 27.38
CA THR A 133 18.31 1.46 28.20
C THR A 133 18.68 1.05 29.63
N GLU A 134 18.80 1.99 30.54
CA GLU A 134 19.06 1.69 31.95
C GLU A 134 17.90 0.92 32.59
N ASN A 135 16.65 1.21 32.20
CA ASN A 135 15.45 0.69 32.84
C ASN A 135 14.71 -0.38 32.01
N ASP A 136 14.86 -0.34 30.67
CA ASP A 136 14.05 -1.15 29.77
C ASP A 136 14.89 -1.77 28.64
N PHE A 137 14.32 -2.82 28.02
CA PHE A 137 14.90 -3.43 26.82
C PHE A 137 13.81 -3.81 25.83
N GLU A 138 14.14 -3.79 24.54
CA GLU A 138 13.24 -4.19 23.44
C GLU A 138 14.00 -5.06 22.44
N GLY A 139 13.42 -6.21 22.10
CA GLY A 139 13.93 -7.07 21.02
C GLY A 139 13.50 -6.53 19.67
N ILE A 140 14.45 -6.25 18.81
CA ILE A 140 14.18 -5.70 17.48
C ILE A 140 15.01 -6.38 16.40
N VAL A 141 14.57 -6.24 15.14
CA VAL A 141 15.36 -6.61 13.97
C VAL A 141 15.97 -5.33 13.39
N PHE A 142 17.28 -5.27 13.39
CA PHE A 142 18.03 -4.19 12.76
C PHE A 142 18.12 -4.41 11.27
N LYS A 143 17.87 -3.37 10.49
CA LYS A 143 18.11 -3.34 9.06
C LYS A 143 19.31 -2.48 8.77
N GLY A 144 20.44 -3.11 8.48
CA GLY A 144 21.66 -2.43 8.03
C GLY A 144 21.54 -2.08 6.55
N VAL A 145 21.84 -0.83 6.23
CA VAL A 145 21.76 -0.29 4.86
C VAL A 145 23.06 0.40 4.49
N SER A 146 23.33 0.53 3.21
CA SER A 146 24.53 1.18 2.68
C SER A 146 24.17 2.48 1.97
N LYS A 147 25.15 3.18 1.43
CA LYS A 147 25.01 4.47 0.72
C LYS A 147 24.10 4.42 -0.52
N ASP A 148 23.84 3.24 -1.07
CA ASP A 148 22.94 2.99 -2.19
C ASP A 148 21.45 2.92 -1.78
N PHE A 149 21.15 3.04 -0.48
CA PHE A 149 19.80 2.92 0.02
C PHE A 149 18.92 4.12 -0.36
N ASN A 150 17.74 3.82 -0.89
CA ASN A 150 16.77 4.86 -1.28
C ASN A 150 15.93 5.31 -0.09
N TRP A 151 16.19 6.53 0.37
CA TRP A 151 15.51 7.13 1.52
C TRP A 151 14.18 7.81 1.21
N SER A 152 13.72 7.83 -0.04
CA SER A 152 12.53 8.59 -0.44
C SER A 152 11.30 8.24 0.39
N PHE A 153 11.07 6.95 0.63
CA PHE A 153 9.98 6.48 1.48
C PHE A 153 10.11 6.96 2.93
N PHE A 154 11.29 6.83 3.52
CA PHE A 154 11.52 7.21 4.93
C PHE A 154 11.45 8.72 5.15
N LYS A 155 11.82 9.53 4.14
CA LYS A 155 11.68 11.00 4.21
C LYS A 155 10.23 11.43 4.42
N GLU A 156 9.29 10.75 3.78
CA GLU A 156 7.86 11.03 3.89
C GLU A 156 7.32 10.73 5.30
N TYR A 157 7.88 9.72 5.97
CA TYR A 157 7.42 9.26 7.29
C TYR A 157 8.32 9.72 8.45
N LEU A 158 9.31 10.54 8.20
CA LEU A 158 10.19 11.07 9.25
C LEU A 158 9.41 12.08 10.10
N VAL A 159 9.23 11.76 11.38
CA VAL A 159 8.49 12.59 12.33
C VAL A 159 9.41 13.62 13.01
N ALA A 160 10.64 13.24 13.33
CA ALA A 160 11.61 14.10 14.00
C ALA A 160 13.05 13.65 13.66
N GLY A 161 13.99 14.55 13.79
CA GLY A 161 15.40 14.32 13.51
C GLY A 161 15.74 14.40 12.01
N ARG A 162 16.74 13.62 11.59
CA ARG A 162 17.24 13.60 10.23
C ARG A 162 17.53 12.16 9.78
N ILE A 163 17.66 11.98 8.49
CA ILE A 163 18.12 10.71 7.92
C ILE A 163 19.62 10.56 8.23
N PRO A 164 20.06 9.35 8.62
CA PRO A 164 21.47 9.06 8.88
C PRO A 164 22.36 9.35 7.68
N ASP A 165 23.51 9.95 7.94
CA ASP A 165 24.53 10.18 6.92
C ASP A 165 25.37 8.91 6.72
N LEU A 166 25.18 8.24 5.60
CA LEU A 166 25.88 7.02 5.24
C LEU A 166 27.14 7.25 4.40
N THR A 167 27.54 8.50 4.19
CA THR A 167 28.80 8.82 3.50
C THR A 167 30.00 8.60 4.40
N LEU A 168 29.80 8.75 5.71
CA LEU A 168 30.82 8.53 6.71
C LEU A 168 30.99 7.03 6.99
N PRO A 169 32.24 6.53 7.05
CA PRO A 169 32.48 5.17 7.45
C PRO A 169 32.13 4.98 8.94
N ARG A 170 31.35 3.93 9.23
CA ARG A 170 30.95 3.56 10.61
C ARG A 170 30.15 4.64 11.35
N THR A 171 29.12 5.17 10.69
CA THR A 171 28.16 6.02 11.41
C THR A 171 27.52 5.23 12.56
N LYS A 172 27.37 5.87 13.72
CA LYS A 172 26.68 5.31 14.90
C LYS A 172 25.23 5.75 14.98
N GLU A 173 24.72 6.32 13.90
CA GLU A 173 23.34 6.82 13.85
C GLU A 173 22.37 5.69 13.54
N ILE A 174 21.22 5.73 14.19
CA ILE A 174 20.13 4.78 14.00
C ILE A 174 18.81 5.52 13.82
N LEU A 175 17.97 5.03 12.93
CA LEU A 175 16.58 5.47 12.77
C LEU A 175 15.67 4.48 13.50
N LEU A 176 14.89 4.97 14.46
CA LEU A 176 13.95 4.16 15.24
C LEU A 176 12.51 4.53 14.94
N SER A 177 11.61 3.59 15.11
CA SER A 177 10.18 3.88 15.05
C SER A 177 9.76 4.69 16.30
N LYS A 178 8.77 5.58 16.12
CA LYS A 178 8.18 6.33 17.24
C LYS A 178 7.69 5.41 18.37
N THR A 179 7.14 4.24 18.00
CA THR A 179 6.64 3.26 18.97
C THR A 179 7.76 2.70 19.84
N VAL A 180 8.90 2.33 19.26
CA VAL A 180 10.07 1.83 20.02
C VAL A 180 10.64 2.93 20.91
N MET A 181 10.76 4.16 20.40
CA MET A 181 11.22 5.30 21.19
C MET A 181 10.30 5.55 22.39
N SER A 182 8.99 5.51 22.21
CA SER A 182 8.03 5.71 23.31
C SER A 182 8.10 4.59 24.35
N ARG A 183 8.29 3.33 23.94
CA ARG A 183 8.40 2.19 24.86
C ARG A 183 9.66 2.26 25.71
N LEU A 184 10.78 2.64 25.09
CA LEU A 184 12.07 2.76 25.76
C LEU A 184 12.30 4.15 26.39
N GLN A 185 11.28 5.02 26.36
CA GLN A 185 11.32 6.39 26.90
C GLN A 185 12.49 7.23 26.36
N LEU A 186 12.91 6.98 25.11
CA LEU A 186 14.02 7.65 24.47
C LEU A 186 13.64 9.02 23.91
N GLN A 187 14.58 9.92 23.94
CA GLN A 187 14.52 11.22 23.27
C GLN A 187 15.42 11.26 22.03
N LEU A 188 15.24 12.27 21.21
CA LEU A 188 16.06 12.47 20.03
C LEU A 188 17.51 12.78 20.47
N ASN A 189 18.48 12.13 19.82
CA ASN A 189 19.92 12.19 20.10
C ASN A 189 20.39 11.43 21.36
N ASP A 190 19.52 10.68 22.02
CA ASP A 190 19.96 9.78 23.08
C ASP A 190 20.90 8.70 22.53
N THR A 191 21.81 8.26 23.39
CA THR A 191 22.69 7.13 23.10
C THR A 191 22.09 5.85 23.66
N ILE A 192 21.97 4.83 22.81
CA ILE A 192 21.39 3.54 23.18
C ILE A 192 22.39 2.40 22.98
N LEU A 193 22.38 1.43 23.88
CA LEU A 193 23.16 0.22 23.76
C LEU A 193 22.43 -0.85 22.94
N SER A 194 23.09 -1.34 21.90
CA SER A 194 22.56 -2.46 21.10
C SER A 194 23.41 -3.70 21.29
N THR A 195 22.78 -4.82 21.62
CA THR A 195 23.44 -6.11 21.81
C THR A 195 22.96 -7.09 20.75
N PHE A 196 23.89 -7.80 20.13
CA PHE A 196 23.61 -8.80 19.11
C PHE A 196 24.03 -10.17 19.58
N PRO A 197 23.23 -11.21 19.30
CA PRO A 197 23.64 -12.59 19.56
C PRO A 197 24.87 -12.93 18.71
N LYS A 198 25.84 -13.56 19.34
CA LYS A 198 27.03 -14.05 18.64
C LYS A 198 26.60 -15.30 17.85
N ASN A 199 26.70 -15.23 16.54
CA ASN A 199 26.52 -16.43 15.73
C ASN A 199 27.69 -17.36 16.01
N ASN A 200 27.47 -18.41 16.79
CA ASN A 200 28.39 -19.55 16.83
C ASN A 200 28.27 -20.25 15.47
N THR A 201 29.06 -19.81 14.52
CA THR A 201 29.37 -20.63 13.33
C THR A 201 30.31 -21.74 13.83
N ASN A 202 29.74 -22.76 14.47
CA ASN A 202 30.42 -24.03 14.56
C ASN A 202 30.49 -24.56 13.11
N LYS A 203 31.64 -24.33 12.49
CA LYS A 203 32.08 -25.16 11.35
C LYS A 203 32.18 -26.60 11.88
N ILE A 204 31.22 -27.42 11.53
CA ILE A 204 31.38 -28.87 11.53
C ILE A 204 32.13 -29.23 10.26
#